data_ea6388598aac014c62d19543450da1dd
#
_entry.id   ea6388598aac014c62d19543450da1dd
#
_cell.length_a   1.000
_cell.length_b   1.000
_cell.length_c   1.000
_cell.angle_alpha   90.00
_cell.angle_beta   90.00
_cell.angle_gamma   90.00
#
_symmetry.space_group_name_H-M   'P 1'
#
loop_
_entity.id
_entity.type
_entity.pdbx_description
1 polymer ?
#
loop_
_entity_poly.entity_id
_entity_poly.type
_entity_poly.pdbx_seq_one_letter_code
_entity_poly.pdbx_strand_id
1 'polypeptide(L)'
;MQGAVGDAEFAEFTRARWGPLVRFAYGLTLDVGRAEDLVQEALVRFWRVRGRVAVERPEAYVRRTLVNLAVTAARRRWWSERVLGRVPEVASHPESDPGHGSAQRDELRRALARLPARQRVVVVLRYVEDLSERQVAELLGCSVGSVKSHASRGLSALRGTSALQAAPEAVSGFRLTRGEAAR
;
A
#
# COMPACT_ATOMS: atom_id res chain seq x y z
N MET A 1 4.76 32.30 7.09
CA MET A 1 3.58 31.71 7.78
C MET A 1 2.94 30.73 6.81
N GLN A 2 3.36 29.48 6.83
CA GLN A 2 2.69 28.41 6.05
C GLN A 2 1.52 27.93 6.90
N GLY A 3 0.30 28.22 6.41
CA GLY A 3 -0.93 27.99 7.15
C GLY A 3 -1.23 26.52 7.34
N ALA A 4 -1.86 26.21 8.47
CA ALA A 4 -2.51 24.94 8.70
C ALA A 4 -3.48 24.64 7.54
N VAL A 5 -3.49 23.39 7.04
CA VAL A 5 -4.42 22.94 6.00
C VAL A 5 -5.85 23.18 6.47
N GLY A 6 -6.56 24.09 5.81
CA GLY A 6 -7.94 24.44 6.14
C GLY A 6 -8.92 23.33 5.81
N ASP A 7 -10.16 23.47 6.29
CA ASP A 7 -11.20 22.45 6.07
C ASP A 7 -11.53 22.27 4.57
N ALA A 8 -11.55 23.37 3.81
CA ALA A 8 -11.77 23.35 2.37
C ALA A 8 -10.63 22.66 1.62
N GLU A 9 -9.37 22.97 1.96
CA GLU A 9 -8.19 22.34 1.38
C GLU A 9 -8.12 20.84 1.69
N PHE A 10 -8.50 20.44 2.92
CA PHE A 10 -8.60 19.05 3.30
C PHE A 10 -9.67 18.30 2.48
N ALA A 11 -10.85 18.91 2.30
CA ALA A 11 -11.93 18.31 1.51
C ALA A 11 -11.51 18.14 0.04
N GLU A 12 -10.84 19.14 -0.53
CA GLU A 12 -10.29 19.07 -1.88
C GLU A 12 -9.21 18.00 -2.00
N PHE A 13 -8.24 17.98 -1.10
CA PHE A 13 -7.21 16.94 -1.01
C PHE A 13 -7.83 15.55 -0.96
N THR A 14 -8.80 15.34 -0.06
CA THR A 14 -9.47 14.05 0.12
C THR A 14 -10.16 13.62 -1.18
N ARG A 15 -10.92 14.50 -1.82
CA ARG A 15 -11.63 14.21 -3.06
C ARG A 15 -10.67 13.86 -4.20
N ALA A 16 -9.58 14.62 -4.35
CA ALA A 16 -8.60 14.42 -5.40
C ALA A 16 -7.76 13.15 -5.19
N ARG A 17 -7.49 12.76 -3.93
CA ARG A 17 -6.58 11.67 -3.60
C ARG A 17 -7.24 10.38 -3.15
N TRP A 18 -8.55 10.35 -2.94
CA TRP A 18 -9.28 9.15 -2.50
C TRP A 18 -8.97 7.92 -3.35
N GLY A 19 -9.27 7.97 -4.64
CA GLY A 19 -9.04 6.84 -5.54
C GLY A 19 -7.59 6.36 -5.60
N PRO A 20 -6.61 7.27 -5.78
CA PRO A 20 -5.19 6.96 -5.65
C PRO A 20 -4.81 6.27 -4.34
N LEU A 21 -5.27 6.78 -3.20
CA LEU A 21 -4.96 6.21 -1.88
C LEU A 21 -5.60 4.84 -1.67
N VAL A 22 -6.85 4.64 -2.14
CA VAL A 22 -7.52 3.32 -2.08
C VAL A 22 -6.76 2.30 -2.93
N ARG A 23 -6.36 2.64 -4.15
CA ARG A 23 -5.53 1.74 -4.98
C ARG A 23 -4.21 1.37 -4.31
N PHE A 24 -3.54 2.34 -3.70
CA PHE A 24 -2.32 2.09 -2.94
C PHE A 24 -2.57 1.15 -1.75
N ALA A 25 -3.57 1.44 -0.93
CA ALA A 25 -3.96 0.60 0.21
C ALA A 25 -4.39 -0.80 -0.25
N TYR A 26 -5.08 -0.91 -1.39
CA TYR A 26 -5.44 -2.19 -1.98
C TYR A 26 -4.19 -3.03 -2.34
N GLY A 27 -3.15 -2.42 -2.91
CA GLY A 27 -1.88 -3.11 -3.15
C GLY A 27 -1.27 -3.74 -1.89
N LEU A 28 -1.49 -3.11 -0.72
CA LEU A 28 -1.01 -3.61 0.57
C LEU A 28 -1.92 -4.70 1.17
N THR A 29 -3.24 -4.58 1.00
CA THR A 29 -4.24 -5.43 1.67
C THR A 29 -4.80 -6.52 0.78
N LEU A 30 -4.92 -6.27 -0.53
CA LEU A 30 -5.63 -7.04 -1.56
C LEU A 30 -7.14 -7.25 -1.24
N ASP A 31 -7.71 -6.33 -0.49
CA ASP A 31 -9.10 -6.32 -0.04
C ASP A 31 -9.60 -4.89 -0.11
N VAL A 32 -10.66 -4.65 -0.90
CA VAL A 32 -11.17 -3.30 -1.18
C VAL A 32 -11.74 -2.67 0.10
N GLY A 33 -12.57 -3.39 0.85
CA GLY A 33 -13.16 -2.87 2.08
C GLY A 33 -12.11 -2.48 3.10
N ARG A 34 -11.09 -3.33 3.30
CA ARG A 34 -9.95 -2.99 4.17
C ARG A 34 -9.13 -1.84 3.64
N ALA A 35 -8.97 -1.73 2.33
CA ALA A 35 -8.25 -0.60 1.75
C ALA A 35 -8.95 0.72 2.03
N GLU A 36 -10.27 0.76 1.87
CA GLU A 36 -11.10 1.92 2.17
C GLU A 36 -11.06 2.27 3.66
N ASP A 37 -11.21 1.28 4.54
CA ASP A 37 -11.10 1.48 5.99
C ASP A 37 -9.76 2.09 6.39
N LEU A 38 -8.66 1.58 5.82
CA LEU A 38 -7.33 2.12 6.08
C LEU A 38 -7.17 3.54 5.58
N VAL A 39 -7.74 3.87 4.41
CA VAL A 39 -7.71 5.23 3.88
C VAL A 39 -8.51 6.18 4.77
N GLN A 40 -9.69 5.79 5.19
CA GLN A 40 -10.51 6.58 6.12
C GLN A 40 -9.75 6.85 7.42
N GLU A 41 -9.18 5.82 8.04
CA GLU A 41 -8.42 5.94 9.28
C GLU A 41 -7.18 6.84 9.09
N ALA A 42 -6.47 6.71 7.97
CA ALA A 42 -5.30 7.56 7.68
C ALA A 42 -5.68 9.02 7.48
N LEU A 43 -6.80 9.29 6.80
CA LEU A 43 -7.32 10.64 6.61
C LEU A 43 -7.81 11.26 7.92
N VAL A 44 -8.48 10.49 8.79
CA VAL A 44 -8.86 10.95 10.14
C VAL A 44 -7.64 11.31 10.97
N ARG A 45 -6.57 10.51 10.91
CA ARG A 45 -5.31 10.83 11.59
C ARG A 45 -4.67 12.10 11.03
N PHE A 46 -4.66 12.26 9.72
CA PHE A 46 -4.16 13.47 9.09
C PHE A 46 -5.01 14.70 9.49
N TRP A 47 -6.33 14.58 9.47
CA TRP A 47 -7.24 15.63 9.95
C TRP A 47 -6.90 16.14 11.35
N ARG A 48 -6.63 15.23 12.29
CA ARG A 48 -6.31 15.58 13.68
C ARG A 48 -5.01 16.35 13.85
N VAL A 49 -4.05 16.17 12.93
CA VAL A 49 -2.73 16.79 13.03
C VAL A 49 -2.52 17.95 12.06
N ARG A 50 -3.39 18.15 11.08
CA ARG A 50 -3.24 19.13 10.00
C ARG A 50 -3.01 20.57 10.47
N GLY A 51 -3.52 20.92 11.65
CA GLY A 51 -3.38 22.25 12.23
C GLY A 51 -2.19 22.40 13.18
N ARG A 52 -1.51 21.30 13.54
CA ARG A 52 -0.42 21.28 14.54
C ARG A 52 0.95 21.08 13.91
N VAL A 53 0.99 20.49 12.74
CA VAL A 53 2.23 20.17 12.02
C VAL A 53 2.11 20.84 10.66
N ALA A 54 3.11 21.65 10.29
CA ALA A 54 3.27 22.08 8.91
C ALA A 54 3.56 20.84 8.06
N VAL A 55 2.50 20.23 7.57
CA VAL A 55 2.63 19.05 6.70
C VAL A 55 2.91 19.56 5.28
N GLU A 56 4.20 19.79 4.99
CA GLU A 56 4.64 20.24 3.67
C GLU A 56 4.18 19.31 2.55
N ARG A 57 3.94 18.04 2.87
CA ARG A 57 3.54 16.98 1.91
C ARG A 57 2.42 16.12 2.49
N PRO A 58 1.17 16.55 2.44
CA PRO A 58 0.02 15.82 2.98
C PRO A 58 -0.08 14.38 2.48
N GLU A 59 0.13 14.16 1.20
CA GLU A 59 0.08 12.83 0.59
C GLU A 59 1.15 11.88 1.17
N ALA A 60 2.37 12.35 1.35
CA ALA A 60 3.44 11.54 1.93
C ALA A 60 3.13 11.13 3.37
N TYR A 61 2.54 12.05 4.15
CA TYR A 61 2.07 11.75 5.51
C TYR A 61 0.99 10.67 5.52
N VAL A 62 -0.04 10.84 4.67
CA VAL A 62 -1.16 9.88 4.59
C VAL A 62 -0.67 8.51 4.11
N ARG A 63 0.19 8.45 3.09
CA ARG A 63 0.79 7.20 2.61
C ARG A 63 1.62 6.50 3.69
N ARG A 64 2.45 7.23 4.41
CA ARG A 64 3.21 6.68 5.55
C ARG A 64 2.27 6.10 6.61
N THR A 65 1.19 6.82 6.91
CA THR A 65 0.17 6.36 7.87
C THR A 65 -0.51 5.08 7.38
N LEU A 66 -0.88 5.00 6.10
CA LEU A 66 -1.45 3.80 5.47
C LEU A 66 -0.53 2.58 5.60
N VAL A 67 0.75 2.74 5.29
CA VAL A 67 1.73 1.66 5.43
C VAL A 67 1.80 1.17 6.87
N ASN A 68 1.90 2.08 7.84
CA ASN A 68 1.97 1.74 9.25
C ASN A 68 0.70 1.01 9.73
N LEU A 69 -0.48 1.45 9.27
CA LEU A 69 -1.75 0.79 9.56
C LEU A 69 -1.81 -0.61 8.95
N ALA A 70 -1.46 -0.76 7.68
CA ALA A 70 -1.46 -2.04 6.98
C ALA A 70 -0.49 -3.05 7.65
N VAL A 71 0.71 -2.60 8.01
CA VAL A 71 1.70 -3.44 8.72
C VAL A 71 1.20 -3.84 10.10
N THR A 72 0.57 -2.91 10.84
CA THR A 72 0.02 -3.20 12.16
C THR A 72 -1.13 -4.19 12.08
N ALA A 73 -2.03 -4.03 11.10
CA ALA A 73 -3.12 -4.96 10.85
C ALA A 73 -2.60 -6.34 10.44
N ALA A 74 -1.61 -6.40 9.55
CA ALA A 74 -0.97 -7.66 9.14
C ALA A 74 -0.29 -8.35 10.32
N ARG A 75 0.37 -7.60 11.22
CA ARG A 75 1.01 -8.13 12.42
C ARG A 75 -0.02 -8.71 13.39
N ARG A 76 -1.12 -8.00 13.65
CA ARG A 76 -2.21 -8.49 14.53
C ARG A 76 -2.83 -9.78 13.98
N ARG A 77 -3.09 -9.83 12.68
CA ARG A 77 -3.62 -11.01 12.00
C ARG A 77 -2.67 -12.21 12.10
N TRP A 78 -1.38 -12.00 11.86
CA TRP A 78 -0.37 -13.03 12.00
C TRP A 78 -0.30 -13.61 13.45
N TRP A 79 -0.46 -12.76 14.47
CA TRP A 79 -0.55 -13.21 15.86
C TRP A 79 -1.83 -14.04 16.10
N SER A 80 -2.97 -13.59 15.61
CA SER A 80 -4.22 -14.32 15.79
C SER A 80 -4.24 -15.65 15.04
N GLU A 81 -3.70 -15.70 13.82
CA GLU A 81 -3.56 -16.92 13.03
C GLU A 81 -2.63 -17.94 13.70
N ARG A 82 -1.53 -17.48 14.28
CA ARG A 82 -0.56 -18.35 14.98
C ARG A 82 -1.10 -18.88 16.30
N VAL A 83 -1.92 -18.10 17.01
CA VAL A 83 -2.53 -18.50 18.29
C VAL A 83 -3.77 -19.37 18.07
N LEU A 84 -4.53 -19.13 17.00
CA LEU A 84 -5.81 -19.82 16.73
C LEU A 84 -5.69 -20.95 15.70
N GLY A 85 -4.52 -21.22 15.13
CA GLY A 85 -4.29 -22.28 14.14
C GLY A 85 -5.13 -22.11 12.85
N ARG A 86 -5.66 -20.92 12.60
CA ARG A 86 -6.45 -20.64 11.39
C ARG A 86 -5.53 -20.35 10.22
N VAL A 87 -5.66 -21.16 9.18
CA VAL A 87 -5.14 -20.85 7.84
C VAL A 87 -5.81 -19.56 7.37
N PRO A 88 -5.06 -18.58 6.80
CA PRO A 88 -5.66 -17.37 6.28
C PRO A 88 -6.68 -17.70 5.19
N GLU A 89 -7.93 -17.52 5.48
CA GLU A 89 -8.93 -17.43 4.45
C GLU A 89 -8.62 -16.15 3.67
N VAL A 90 -8.04 -16.29 2.50
CA VAL A 90 -7.94 -15.20 1.54
C VAL A 90 -9.40 -14.88 1.21
N ALA A 91 -9.92 -13.83 1.83
CA ALA A 91 -11.25 -13.34 1.53
C ALA A 91 -11.25 -12.94 0.05
N SER A 92 -11.62 -13.88 -0.78
CA SER A 92 -11.88 -13.70 -2.19
C SER A 92 -13.23 -13.00 -2.28
N HIS A 93 -13.26 -11.68 -2.19
CA HIS A 93 -14.39 -10.94 -2.68
C HIS A 93 -14.25 -10.85 -4.20
N PRO A 94 -15.13 -11.52 -4.97
CA PRO A 94 -15.06 -11.53 -6.42
C PRO A 94 -15.58 -10.24 -7.07
N GLU A 95 -15.96 -9.25 -6.28
CA GLU A 95 -16.48 -7.99 -6.80
C GLU A 95 -15.38 -6.91 -6.77
N SER A 96 -14.43 -7.08 -7.63
CA SER A 96 -13.55 -5.98 -8.06
C SER A 96 -14.08 -5.54 -9.41
N ASP A 97 -14.55 -4.30 -9.46
CA ASP A 97 -14.89 -3.50 -10.63
C ASP A 97 -14.61 -4.21 -11.99
N PRO A 98 -15.64 -4.62 -12.76
CA PRO A 98 -15.46 -5.24 -14.08
C PRO A 98 -14.97 -4.25 -15.15
N GLY A 99 -14.55 -3.05 -14.77
CA GLY A 99 -14.07 -2.00 -15.63
C GLY A 99 -12.55 -1.92 -15.70
N HIS A 100 -11.93 -2.55 -16.72
CA HIS A 100 -10.60 -2.25 -17.25
C HIS A 100 -9.36 -2.82 -16.51
N GLY A 101 -9.47 -3.94 -15.80
CA GLY A 101 -8.29 -4.70 -15.40
C GLY A 101 -7.77 -5.54 -16.58
N SER A 102 -6.56 -5.26 -17.08
CA SER A 102 -5.93 -6.20 -18.01
C SER A 102 -5.72 -7.57 -17.31
N ALA A 103 -5.81 -8.68 -18.05
CA ALA A 103 -5.55 -10.03 -17.53
C ALA A 103 -4.24 -10.10 -16.74
N GLN A 104 -3.25 -9.28 -17.10
CA GLN A 104 -1.96 -9.13 -16.42
C GLN A 104 -2.09 -8.54 -15.00
N ARG A 105 -3.00 -7.58 -14.79
CA ARG A 105 -3.26 -7.01 -13.44
C ARG A 105 -3.89 -8.03 -12.50
N ASP A 106 -4.81 -8.84 -13.04
CA ASP A 106 -5.43 -9.90 -12.26
C ASP A 106 -4.46 -11.02 -11.94
N GLU A 107 -3.55 -11.33 -12.84
CA GLU A 107 -2.48 -12.28 -12.61
C GLU A 107 -1.51 -11.77 -11.53
N LEU A 108 -1.08 -10.51 -11.62
CA LEU A 108 -0.24 -9.88 -10.60
C LEU A 108 -0.92 -9.85 -9.23
N ARG A 109 -2.21 -9.52 -9.19
CA ARG A 109 -3.01 -9.54 -7.95
C ARG A 109 -3.03 -10.95 -7.33
N ARG A 110 -3.33 -11.96 -8.14
CA ARG A 110 -3.33 -13.37 -7.70
C ARG A 110 -1.95 -13.83 -7.21
N ALA A 111 -0.90 -13.41 -7.89
CA ALA A 111 0.47 -13.71 -7.50
C ALA A 111 0.84 -13.03 -6.16
N LEU A 112 0.51 -11.75 -6.00
CA LEU A 112 0.72 -11.03 -4.74
C LEU A 112 -0.11 -11.61 -3.59
N ALA A 113 -1.32 -12.12 -3.86
CA ALA A 113 -2.16 -12.75 -2.85
C ALA A 113 -1.55 -14.01 -2.24
N ARG A 114 -0.72 -14.72 -3.00
CA ARG A 114 -0.01 -15.92 -2.54
C ARG A 114 1.18 -15.61 -1.63
N LEU A 115 1.65 -14.36 -1.63
CA LEU A 115 2.77 -13.96 -0.77
C LEU A 115 2.31 -13.81 0.68
N PRO A 116 3.14 -14.25 1.65
CA PRO A 116 2.96 -13.84 3.04
C PRO A 116 2.89 -12.31 3.15
N ALA A 117 2.03 -11.80 4.02
CA ALA A 117 1.72 -10.37 4.11
C ALA A 117 2.96 -9.47 4.20
N ARG A 118 3.99 -9.86 4.96
CA ARG A 118 5.25 -9.10 5.08
C ARG A 118 6.03 -9.05 3.76
N GLN A 119 6.11 -10.17 3.04
CA GLN A 119 6.79 -10.20 1.74
C GLN A 119 6.05 -9.35 0.73
N ARG A 120 4.72 -9.44 0.68
CA ARG A 120 3.86 -8.62 -0.18
C ARG A 120 4.05 -7.13 0.08
N VAL A 121 3.98 -6.69 1.34
CA VAL A 121 4.19 -5.27 1.69
C VAL A 121 5.56 -4.80 1.24
N VAL A 122 6.63 -5.56 1.49
CA VAL A 122 7.98 -5.19 1.06
C VAL A 122 8.08 -5.12 -0.46
N VAL A 123 7.50 -6.08 -1.18
CA VAL A 123 7.50 -6.08 -2.66
C VAL A 123 6.75 -4.87 -3.20
N VAL A 124 5.56 -4.57 -2.68
CA VAL A 124 4.80 -3.38 -3.11
C VAL A 124 5.58 -2.11 -2.85
N LEU A 125 6.13 -1.92 -1.66
CA LEU A 125 6.88 -0.71 -1.32
C LEU A 125 8.15 -0.55 -2.15
N ARG A 126 8.87 -1.64 -2.44
CA ARG A 126 10.13 -1.62 -3.19
C ARG A 126 9.91 -1.43 -4.69
N TYR A 127 8.94 -2.13 -5.28
CA TYR A 127 8.84 -2.27 -6.73
C TYR A 127 7.63 -1.55 -7.34
N VAL A 128 6.60 -1.30 -6.57
CA VAL A 128 5.46 -0.49 -7.01
C VAL A 128 5.64 0.98 -6.63
N GLU A 129 6.09 1.24 -5.40
CA GLU A 129 6.29 2.60 -4.87
C GLU A 129 7.72 3.11 -5.04
N ASP A 130 8.62 2.27 -5.54
CA ASP A 130 10.03 2.61 -5.85
C ASP A 130 10.79 3.20 -4.64
N LEU A 131 10.44 2.72 -3.42
CA LEU A 131 11.16 3.12 -2.21
C LEU A 131 12.47 2.35 -2.08
N SER A 132 13.53 3.02 -1.61
CA SER A 132 14.79 2.36 -1.30
C SER A 132 14.63 1.39 -0.13
N GLU A 133 15.50 0.40 -0.01
CA GLU A 133 15.51 -0.56 1.11
C GLU A 133 15.59 0.14 2.46
N ARG A 134 16.33 1.25 2.54
CA ARG A 134 16.46 2.05 3.73
C ARG A 134 15.14 2.72 4.12
N GLN A 135 14.45 3.32 3.14
CA GLN A 135 13.14 3.93 3.37
C GLN A 135 12.11 2.90 3.80
N VAL A 136 12.12 1.70 3.18
CA VAL A 136 11.23 0.61 3.58
C VAL A 136 11.55 0.13 5.00
N ALA A 137 12.83 -0.02 5.35
CA ALA A 137 13.26 -0.41 6.69
C ALA A 137 12.79 0.60 7.75
N GLU A 138 12.94 1.89 7.48
CA GLU A 138 12.45 2.98 8.34
C GLU A 138 10.93 2.95 8.49
N LEU A 139 10.19 2.75 7.39
CA LEU A 139 8.73 2.66 7.41
C LEU A 139 8.22 1.46 8.20
N LEU A 140 8.89 0.30 8.04
CA LEU A 140 8.46 -0.95 8.66
C LEU A 140 9.02 -1.15 10.07
N GLY A 141 9.93 -0.28 10.53
CA GLY A 141 10.62 -0.41 11.81
C GLY A 141 11.45 -1.70 11.90
N CYS A 142 12.16 -2.07 10.83
CA CYS A 142 12.97 -3.28 10.76
C CYS A 142 14.34 -3.00 10.15
N SER A 143 15.25 -3.99 10.18
CA SER A 143 16.58 -3.85 9.58
C SER A 143 16.50 -3.88 8.03
N VAL A 144 17.45 -3.22 7.37
CA VAL A 144 17.63 -3.30 5.91
C VAL A 144 17.86 -4.75 5.46
N GLY A 145 18.56 -5.56 6.26
CA GLY A 145 18.74 -6.99 6.00
C GLY A 145 17.41 -7.76 5.96
N SER A 146 16.48 -7.42 6.85
CA SER A 146 15.13 -8.00 6.84
C SER A 146 14.35 -7.61 5.57
N VAL A 147 14.48 -6.36 5.14
CA VAL A 147 13.87 -5.89 3.88
C VAL A 147 14.42 -6.66 2.69
N LYS A 148 15.76 -6.78 2.57
CA LYS A 148 16.41 -7.56 1.51
C LYS A 148 15.92 -9.01 1.48
N SER A 149 15.87 -9.65 2.64
CA SER A 149 15.42 -11.03 2.78
C SER A 149 13.95 -11.21 2.35
N HIS A 150 13.05 -10.32 2.79
CA HIS A 150 11.64 -10.36 2.38
C HIS A 150 11.45 -10.05 0.90
N ALA A 151 12.18 -9.08 0.34
CA ALA A 151 12.15 -8.74 -1.07
C ALA A 151 12.61 -9.94 -1.93
N SER A 152 13.76 -10.55 -1.60
CA SER A 152 14.30 -11.70 -2.33
C SER A 152 13.35 -12.88 -2.33
N ARG A 153 12.79 -13.25 -1.16
CA ARG A 153 11.82 -14.35 -1.06
C ARG A 153 10.52 -14.04 -1.81
N GLY A 154 10.01 -12.81 -1.68
CA GLY A 154 8.83 -12.38 -2.40
C GLY A 154 9.00 -12.44 -3.92
N LEU A 155 10.11 -11.91 -4.44
CA LEU A 155 10.43 -11.99 -5.86
C LEU A 155 10.62 -13.43 -6.35
N SER A 156 11.30 -14.28 -5.56
CA SER A 156 11.47 -15.68 -5.91
C SER A 156 10.14 -16.41 -6.03
N ALA A 157 9.20 -16.13 -5.13
CA ALA A 157 7.86 -16.71 -5.20
C ALA A 157 7.04 -16.18 -6.41
N LEU A 158 7.34 -14.97 -6.88
CA LEU A 158 6.66 -14.37 -8.04
C LEU A 158 7.30 -14.78 -9.39
N ARG A 159 8.54 -15.24 -9.42
CA ARG A 159 9.28 -15.57 -10.67
C ARG A 159 8.64 -16.68 -11.51
N GLY A 160 7.78 -17.50 -10.93
CA GLY A 160 7.02 -18.53 -11.65
C GLY A 160 5.75 -18.01 -12.32
N THR A 161 5.47 -16.71 -12.26
CA THR A 161 4.26 -16.11 -12.84
C THR A 161 4.65 -15.16 -13.98
N SER A 162 3.90 -15.17 -15.07
CA SER A 162 4.06 -14.22 -16.20
C SER A 162 3.95 -12.76 -15.76
N ALA A 163 3.37 -12.55 -14.60
CA ALA A 163 3.21 -11.22 -13.97
C ALA A 163 4.52 -10.45 -13.78
N LEU A 164 5.66 -11.14 -13.65
CA LEU A 164 6.96 -10.48 -13.50
C LEU A 164 7.60 -10.13 -14.85
N GLN A 165 7.26 -10.83 -15.92
CA GLN A 165 7.73 -10.48 -17.27
C GLN A 165 7.05 -9.20 -17.77
N ALA A 166 5.82 -8.94 -17.31
CA ALA A 166 5.06 -7.72 -17.55
C ALA A 166 5.23 -6.66 -16.43
N ALA A 167 6.15 -6.86 -15.49
CA ALA A 167 6.32 -6.03 -14.30
C ALA A 167 6.45 -4.51 -14.60
N PRO A 168 7.15 -4.03 -15.64
CA PRO A 168 7.22 -2.60 -15.92
C PRO A 168 5.85 -1.99 -16.23
N GLU A 169 5.00 -2.68 -16.98
CA GLU A 169 3.68 -2.17 -17.40
C GLU A 169 2.57 -2.47 -16.38
N ALA A 170 2.57 -3.68 -15.79
CA ALA A 170 1.62 -4.04 -14.75
C ALA A 170 1.82 -3.21 -13.47
N VAL A 171 3.07 -2.91 -13.14
CA VAL A 171 3.45 -2.00 -12.04
C VAL A 171 3.07 -0.55 -12.39
N SER A 172 3.17 -0.13 -13.66
CA SER A 172 2.75 1.20 -14.10
C SER A 172 1.25 1.45 -13.89
N GLY A 173 0.42 0.43 -13.99
CA GLY A 173 -1.01 0.53 -13.67
C GLY A 173 -1.32 0.63 -12.17
N PHE A 174 -0.40 0.21 -11.31
CA PHE A 174 -0.40 0.45 -9.87
C PHE A 174 0.33 1.75 -9.49
N ARG A 175 1.26 2.22 -10.34
CA ARG A 175 1.87 3.54 -10.15
C ARG A 175 0.80 4.59 -10.27
N LEU A 176 0.58 5.27 -9.19
CA LEU A 176 0.00 6.59 -9.26
C LEU A 176 0.97 7.43 -10.08
N THR A 177 0.49 7.95 -11.20
CA THR A 177 1.21 8.98 -11.94
C THR A 177 1.85 9.92 -10.91
N ARG A 178 3.18 9.97 -10.88
CA ARG A 178 3.87 11.08 -10.24
C ARG A 178 3.26 12.32 -10.85
N GLY A 179 2.36 12.97 -10.11
CA GLY A 179 1.89 14.27 -10.49
C GLY A 179 3.12 15.12 -10.77
N GLU A 180 3.15 15.70 -11.91
CA GLU A 180 4.02 16.80 -12.30
C GLU A 180 4.12 17.80 -11.14
N ALA A 181 5.16 17.67 -10.35
CA ALA A 181 5.56 18.63 -9.35
C ALA A 181 7.08 18.74 -9.38
N ALA A 182 7.55 19.15 -10.57
CA ALA A 182 8.89 19.68 -10.78
C ALA A 182 8.83 20.65 -11.95
N ARG A 183 8.27 21.85 -11.70
CA ARG A 183 8.70 23.11 -12.33
C ARG A 183 8.34 24.26 -11.39
#